data_eac5e28904e2ea30a1ee62f2cbdc7e34
#
_entry.id   eac5e28904e2ea30a1ee62f2cbdc7e34
#
_cell.length_a   1.000
_cell.length_b   1.000
_cell.length_c   1.000
_cell.angle_alpha   90.00
_cell.angle_beta   90.00
_cell.angle_gamma   90.00
#
_symmetry.space_group_name_H-M   'P 1'
#
loop_
_entity.id
_entity.type
_entity.pdbx_description
1 polymer ?
#
loop_
_entity_poly.entity_id
_entity_poly.type
_entity_poly.pdbx_seq_one_letter_code
_entity_poly.pdbx_strand_id
1 'polypeptide(L)'
;MIIILAAMLISLVSPMLMAEDASKTINIKAAKFEDNKIEIEVDSTETYLSLELDYKKDAGKWLSEDFDNLITLNYNEKTRKYEHKFKDDIKFSQSFEIRLRPIVNAVKGDFSNVIVFKHMLNAKNYDAWAVDFIHKADSLGLVTESMREDMKAATSRLEFVEALIKAIEYKKTIKDYENEVVSDTSSIAVKKAYKLKLLTYNEAKTFGPDRKITREEVAVILDKLTSVIKFEDKFENKLTYNDASEWALASIDSVVKKGLLLGDNKQRFNPKKNMTRQEVLVTVLRLI
;
A
#
# COMPACT_ATOMS: atom_id res chain seq x y z
N MET A 1 71.87 -15.93 35.50
CA MET A 1 71.01 -15.12 34.62
C MET A 1 70.29 -16.09 33.70
N ILE A 2 69.08 -16.49 34.13
CA ILE A 2 68.30 -17.54 33.45
C ILE A 2 67.27 -16.78 32.60
N ILE A 3 67.37 -16.92 31.30
CA ILE A 3 66.41 -16.37 30.35
C ILE A 3 65.27 -17.40 30.20
N ILE A 4 64.07 -17.04 30.69
CA ILE A 4 62.85 -17.83 30.48
C ILE A 4 62.23 -17.42 29.14
N LEU A 5 62.32 -18.35 28.20
CA LEU A 5 61.61 -18.22 26.92
C LEU A 5 60.11 -18.59 27.15
N ALA A 6 59.23 -17.62 27.13
CA ALA A 6 57.78 -17.88 27.13
C ALA A 6 57.35 -18.27 25.71
N ALA A 7 57.10 -19.56 25.53
CA ALA A 7 56.50 -20.06 24.29
C ALA A 7 55.02 -19.63 24.24
N MET A 8 54.69 -18.74 23.32
CA MET A 8 53.35 -18.37 23.01
C MET A 8 52.68 -19.49 22.19
N LEU A 9 51.88 -20.32 22.84
CA LEU A 9 51.04 -21.30 22.13
C LEU A 9 49.92 -20.50 21.41
N ILE A 10 50.13 -20.19 20.14
CA ILE A 10 49.07 -19.82 19.25
C ILE A 10 48.32 -21.10 18.89
N SER A 11 47.17 -21.33 19.54
CA SER A 11 46.27 -22.39 19.12
C SER A 11 45.75 -22.04 17.74
N LEU A 12 46.25 -22.71 16.72
CA LEU A 12 45.66 -22.78 15.38
C LEU A 12 44.31 -23.50 15.52
N VAL A 13 43.24 -22.74 15.78
CA VAL A 13 41.87 -23.24 15.59
C VAL A 13 41.72 -23.48 14.11
N SER A 14 41.53 -24.76 13.75
CA SER A 14 41.40 -25.19 12.35
C SER A 14 40.31 -24.40 11.62
N PRO A 15 40.58 -23.89 10.41
CA PRO A 15 39.53 -23.21 9.60
C PRO A 15 38.32 -24.10 9.33
N MET A 16 38.48 -25.41 9.45
CA MET A 16 37.45 -26.42 9.21
C MET A 16 36.39 -26.49 10.32
N LEU A 17 36.76 -26.16 11.59
CA LEU A 17 35.79 -26.11 12.70
C LEU A 17 34.89 -24.86 12.63
N MET A 18 35.41 -23.80 12.00
CA MET A 18 34.69 -22.54 11.88
C MET A 18 33.65 -22.54 10.73
N ALA A 19 33.83 -23.40 9.72
CA ALA A 19 32.88 -23.56 8.63
C ALA A 19 31.63 -24.39 9.03
N GLU A 20 31.81 -25.31 10.02
CA GLU A 20 30.71 -26.16 10.50
C GLU A 20 29.68 -25.38 11.31
N ASP A 21 30.07 -24.29 11.97
CA ASP A 21 29.15 -23.41 12.71
C ASP A 21 28.36 -22.44 11.80
N ALA A 22 28.88 -22.10 10.63
CA ALA A 22 28.19 -21.25 9.68
C ALA A 22 27.07 -21.99 8.92
N SER A 23 27.09 -23.33 8.90
CA SER A 23 26.08 -24.17 8.25
C SER A 23 24.82 -24.40 9.12
N LYS A 24 24.85 -23.97 10.39
CA LYS A 24 23.67 -24.13 11.27
C LYS A 24 22.53 -23.21 10.81
N THR A 25 21.43 -23.82 10.41
CA THR A 25 20.18 -23.11 10.14
C THR A 25 19.61 -22.60 11.46
N ILE A 26 19.34 -21.32 11.54
CA ILE A 26 18.57 -20.74 12.64
C ILE A 26 17.09 -20.71 12.25
N ASN A 27 16.18 -20.78 13.23
CA ASN A 27 14.77 -20.56 12.98
C ASN A 27 14.26 -19.34 13.76
N ILE A 28 13.36 -18.62 13.15
CA ILE A 28 12.62 -17.56 13.82
C ILE A 28 11.54 -18.22 14.67
N LYS A 29 11.67 -18.05 16.00
CA LYS A 29 10.70 -18.54 16.99
C LYS A 29 9.50 -17.62 17.10
N ALA A 30 9.75 -16.31 17.13
CA ALA A 30 8.75 -15.27 17.17
C ALA A 30 9.28 -14.00 16.51
N ALA A 31 8.37 -13.24 15.90
CA ALA A 31 8.69 -11.92 15.38
C ALA A 31 7.49 -10.96 15.55
N LYS A 32 7.79 -9.68 15.79
CA LYS A 32 6.82 -8.60 15.89
C LYS A 32 7.23 -7.47 14.95
N PHE A 33 6.29 -6.93 14.21
CA PHE A 33 6.47 -5.75 13.38
C PHE A 33 5.44 -4.69 13.78
N GLU A 34 5.91 -3.56 14.31
CA GLU A 34 5.08 -2.46 14.80
C GLU A 34 5.88 -1.16 14.72
N ASP A 35 5.23 -0.04 14.41
CA ASP A 35 5.83 1.30 14.31
C ASP A 35 7.12 1.32 13.45
N ASN A 36 7.09 0.61 12.34
CA ASN A 36 8.23 0.47 11.42
C ASN A 36 9.49 -0.15 12.05
N LYS A 37 9.33 -0.88 13.13
CA LYS A 37 10.36 -1.63 13.86
C LYS A 37 10.05 -3.11 13.82
N ILE A 38 11.07 -3.92 13.57
CA ILE A 38 11.00 -5.36 13.69
C ILE A 38 11.75 -5.82 14.94
N GLU A 39 11.17 -6.75 15.69
CA GLU A 39 11.76 -7.45 16.81
C GLU A 39 11.65 -8.95 16.55
N ILE A 40 12.76 -9.68 16.70
CA ILE A 40 12.85 -11.08 16.34
C ILE A 40 13.48 -11.88 17.48
N GLU A 41 12.86 -12.99 17.84
CA GLU A 41 13.39 -14.03 18.72
C GLU A 41 13.72 -15.26 17.89
N VAL A 42 14.94 -15.79 18.05
CA VAL A 42 15.39 -17.01 17.37
C VAL A 42 15.43 -18.19 18.33
N ASP A 43 15.39 -19.40 17.80
CA ASP A 43 15.38 -20.64 18.59
C ASP A 43 16.76 -21.09 19.08
N SER A 44 17.79 -20.29 18.85
CA SER A 44 19.16 -20.61 19.24
C SER A 44 19.51 -20.11 20.63
N THR A 45 20.22 -20.92 21.39
CA THR A 45 20.88 -20.53 22.65
C THR A 45 22.22 -19.84 22.43
N GLU A 46 22.77 -19.89 21.22
CA GLU A 46 24.00 -19.20 20.83
C GLU A 46 23.69 -17.76 20.46
N THR A 47 24.45 -16.83 21.02
CA THR A 47 24.35 -15.41 20.62
C THR A 47 25.15 -15.25 19.34
N TYR A 48 24.50 -15.19 18.21
CA TYR A 48 25.15 -14.89 16.92
C TYR A 48 25.67 -13.46 16.95
N LEU A 49 26.90 -13.29 16.51
CA LEU A 49 27.50 -11.96 16.44
C LEU A 49 26.85 -11.09 15.38
N SER A 50 26.27 -11.69 14.34
CA SER A 50 25.56 -10.96 13.28
C SER A 50 24.49 -11.83 12.60
N LEU A 51 23.29 -11.25 12.42
CA LEU A 51 22.23 -11.82 11.60
C LEU A 51 21.87 -10.84 10.48
N GLU A 52 21.72 -11.35 9.28
CA GLU A 52 21.17 -10.59 8.16
C GLU A 52 19.67 -10.86 8.02
N LEU A 53 18.90 -9.78 7.88
CA LEU A 53 17.48 -9.79 7.58
C LEU A 53 17.27 -9.66 6.07
N ASP A 54 16.59 -10.61 5.50
CA ASP A 54 16.05 -10.58 4.15
C ASP A 54 14.53 -10.41 4.21
N TYR A 55 13.97 -9.60 3.34
CA TYR A 55 12.53 -9.36 3.32
C TYR A 55 11.99 -9.15 1.91
N LYS A 56 10.69 -9.36 1.77
CA LYS A 56 9.91 -8.95 0.60
C LYS A 56 8.56 -8.40 1.02
N LYS A 57 7.94 -7.62 0.12
CA LYS A 57 6.60 -7.03 0.31
C LYS A 57 5.67 -7.56 -0.77
N ASP A 58 4.49 -8.00 -0.36
CA ASP A 58 3.46 -8.53 -1.25
C ASP A 58 4.02 -9.67 -2.15
N ALA A 59 3.69 -9.68 -3.42
CA ALA A 59 4.22 -10.64 -4.41
C ALA A 59 5.59 -10.24 -5.00
N GLY A 60 6.29 -9.29 -4.33
CA GLY A 60 7.60 -8.80 -4.78
C GLY A 60 8.72 -9.81 -4.60
N LYS A 61 9.92 -9.42 -5.02
CA LYS A 61 11.14 -10.20 -4.84
C LYS A 61 11.70 -10.07 -3.43
N TRP A 62 12.51 -11.06 -3.02
CA TRP A 62 13.34 -10.94 -1.84
C TRP A 62 14.42 -9.87 -2.05
N LEU A 63 14.77 -9.14 -0.99
CA LEU A 63 15.83 -8.13 -1.05
C LEU A 63 17.17 -8.74 -1.51
N SER A 64 17.43 -9.99 -1.10
CA SER A 64 18.62 -10.74 -1.50
C SER A 64 18.73 -11.05 -3.00
N GLU A 65 17.64 -10.95 -3.75
CA GLU A 65 17.66 -11.14 -5.21
C GLU A 65 18.20 -9.92 -5.97
N ASP A 66 18.13 -8.74 -5.34
CA ASP A 66 18.53 -7.47 -5.96
C ASP A 66 19.80 -6.86 -5.30
N PHE A 67 20.19 -7.31 -4.09
CA PHE A 67 21.28 -6.71 -3.31
C PHE A 67 22.17 -7.77 -2.66
N ASP A 68 23.48 -7.58 -2.72
CA ASP A 68 24.47 -8.46 -2.06
C ASP A 68 24.50 -8.29 -0.54
N ASN A 69 24.17 -7.08 -0.06
CA ASN A 69 24.18 -6.77 1.37
C ASN A 69 22.77 -6.64 1.89
N LEU A 70 22.40 -7.50 2.83
CA LEU A 70 21.14 -7.45 3.55
C LEU A 70 21.24 -6.55 4.79
N ILE A 71 20.09 -6.33 5.43
CA ILE A 71 20.02 -5.55 6.66
C ILE A 71 20.64 -6.35 7.81
N THR A 72 21.68 -5.82 8.43
CA THR A 72 22.24 -6.38 9.66
C THR A 72 21.35 -6.01 10.85
N LEU A 73 20.96 -7.01 11.63
CA LEU A 73 20.17 -6.83 12.83
C LEU A 73 21.05 -6.55 14.05
N ASN A 74 20.58 -5.69 14.95
CA ASN A 74 21.21 -5.43 16.23
C ASN A 74 20.59 -6.33 17.31
N TYR A 75 21.45 -7.01 18.09
CA TYR A 75 20.98 -7.75 19.26
C TYR A 75 20.84 -6.81 20.46
N ASN A 76 19.68 -6.86 21.09
CA ASN A 76 19.41 -6.12 22.30
C ASN A 76 19.48 -7.04 23.52
N GLU A 77 20.52 -6.90 24.31
CA GLU A 77 20.77 -7.75 25.50
C GLU A 77 19.68 -7.66 26.57
N LYS A 78 19.01 -6.51 26.67
CA LYS A 78 17.92 -6.29 27.66
C LYS A 78 16.66 -7.05 27.31
N THR A 79 16.29 -7.00 26.02
CA THR A 79 15.10 -7.70 25.49
C THR A 79 15.39 -9.12 25.06
N ARG A 80 16.66 -9.47 24.87
CA ARG A 80 17.14 -10.74 24.28
C ARG A 80 16.56 -11.00 22.90
N LYS A 81 16.42 -9.93 22.09
CA LYS A 81 15.87 -9.96 20.73
C LYS A 81 16.79 -9.28 19.76
N TYR A 82 16.70 -9.70 18.51
CA TYR A 82 17.26 -8.95 17.40
C TYR A 82 16.28 -7.88 16.95
N GLU A 83 16.78 -6.68 16.67
CA GLU A 83 15.94 -5.51 16.40
C GLU A 83 16.47 -4.73 15.20
N HIS A 84 15.55 -4.18 14.41
CA HIS A 84 15.86 -3.20 13.38
C HIS A 84 14.71 -2.20 13.22
N LYS A 85 15.03 -0.92 13.11
CA LYS A 85 14.09 0.12 12.75
C LYS A 85 14.39 0.58 11.33
N PHE A 86 13.41 0.44 10.44
CA PHE A 86 13.54 0.88 9.06
C PHE A 86 13.58 2.41 8.99
N LYS A 87 14.40 2.96 8.09
CA LYS A 87 14.49 4.41 7.86
C LYS A 87 13.24 4.94 7.17
N ASP A 88 12.79 4.20 6.16
CA ASP A 88 11.59 4.52 5.40
C ASP A 88 10.43 3.64 5.88
N ASP A 89 9.22 4.16 5.78
CA ASP A 89 8.02 3.44 6.14
C ASP A 89 7.85 2.17 5.30
N ILE A 90 7.86 1.00 5.93
CA ILE A 90 7.60 -0.27 5.27
C ILE A 90 6.10 -0.41 5.02
N LYS A 91 5.66 0.00 3.83
CA LYS A 91 4.27 -0.14 3.38
C LYS A 91 4.12 -1.41 2.55
N PHE A 92 3.11 -2.21 2.87
CA PHE A 92 2.72 -3.41 2.13
C PHE A 92 1.20 -3.53 2.11
N SER A 93 0.67 -4.14 1.06
CA SER A 93 -0.78 -4.24 0.85
C SER A 93 -1.36 -5.58 1.26
N GLN A 94 -0.59 -6.65 1.19
CA GLN A 94 -1.02 -8.02 1.51
C GLN A 94 -0.16 -8.65 2.57
N SER A 95 1.16 -8.69 2.36
CA SER A 95 2.10 -9.30 3.28
C SER A 95 3.46 -8.60 3.31
N PHE A 96 4.09 -8.66 4.47
CA PHE A 96 5.51 -8.37 4.66
C PHE A 96 6.14 -9.66 5.19
N GLU A 97 7.01 -10.24 4.40
CA GLU A 97 7.64 -11.52 4.70
C GLU A 97 9.11 -11.30 5.03
N ILE A 98 9.58 -12.03 6.03
CA ILE A 98 10.97 -11.97 6.47
C ILE A 98 11.57 -13.36 6.61
N ARG A 99 12.88 -13.44 6.43
CA ARG A 99 13.73 -14.58 6.80
C ARG A 99 15.10 -14.06 7.24
N LEU A 100 15.83 -14.87 7.97
CA LEU A 100 17.16 -14.53 8.51
C LEU A 100 18.22 -15.49 7.99
N ARG A 101 19.46 -15.04 7.99
CA ARG A 101 20.62 -15.95 7.92
C ARG A 101 21.72 -15.48 8.86
N PRO A 102 22.47 -16.40 9.49
CA PRO A 102 23.61 -16.06 10.30
C PRO A 102 24.81 -15.66 9.44
N ILE A 103 25.65 -14.78 9.99
CA ILE A 103 26.99 -14.51 9.47
C ILE A 103 27.99 -14.85 10.57
N VAL A 104 28.85 -15.80 10.30
CA VAL A 104 29.93 -16.20 11.20
C VAL A 104 31.27 -16.11 10.45
N ASN A 105 32.19 -15.29 10.94
CA ASN A 105 33.51 -15.09 10.31
C ASN A 105 33.42 -14.71 8.81
N ALA A 106 32.50 -13.83 8.46
CA ALA A 106 32.18 -13.40 7.08
C ALA A 106 31.62 -14.52 6.17
N VAL A 107 31.29 -15.69 6.69
CA VAL A 107 30.60 -16.76 5.95
C VAL A 107 29.12 -16.65 6.23
N LYS A 108 28.33 -16.62 5.15
CA LYS A 108 26.86 -16.54 5.21
C LYS A 108 26.26 -17.94 5.30
N GLY A 109 25.42 -18.19 6.31
CA GLY A 109 24.69 -19.44 6.48
C GLY A 109 23.41 -19.51 5.66
N ASP A 110 22.64 -20.59 5.85
CA ASP A 110 21.36 -20.79 5.20
C ASP A 110 20.26 -19.89 5.78
N PHE A 111 19.24 -19.63 4.96
CA PHE A 111 18.08 -18.87 5.41
C PHE A 111 17.18 -19.68 6.36
N SER A 112 16.65 -19.00 7.36
CA SER A 112 15.65 -19.50 8.30
C SER A 112 14.31 -19.83 7.63
N ASN A 113 13.36 -20.33 8.43
CA ASN A 113 11.94 -20.31 8.09
C ASN A 113 11.48 -18.87 7.79
N VAL A 114 10.39 -18.76 7.01
CA VAL A 114 9.76 -17.46 6.67
C VAL A 114 8.70 -17.12 7.70
N ILE A 115 8.75 -15.90 8.21
CA ILE A 115 7.63 -15.30 8.96
C ILE A 115 6.87 -14.34 8.06
N VAL A 116 5.55 -14.44 8.10
CA VAL A 116 4.63 -13.65 7.29
C VAL A 116 3.81 -12.72 8.20
N PHE A 117 4.02 -11.42 8.06
CA PHE A 117 3.13 -10.41 8.64
C PHE A 117 2.06 -10.08 7.58
N LYS A 118 0.81 -10.30 7.91
CA LYS A 118 -0.30 -9.92 7.04
C LYS A 118 -0.76 -8.51 7.38
N HIS A 119 -1.06 -7.74 6.35
CA HIS A 119 -1.69 -6.44 6.56
C HIS A 119 -3.05 -6.64 7.22
N MET A 120 -3.22 -6.09 8.41
CA MET A 120 -4.51 -6.11 9.12
C MET A 120 -5.38 -5.02 8.50
N LEU A 121 -6.35 -5.41 7.68
CA LEU A 121 -7.29 -4.48 7.10
C LEU A 121 -8.16 -3.85 8.20
N ASN A 122 -7.87 -2.60 8.53
CA ASN A 122 -8.70 -1.83 9.46
C ASN A 122 -9.90 -1.22 8.71
N ALA A 123 -10.75 -2.09 8.17
CA ALA A 123 -12.00 -1.71 7.52
C ALA A 123 -13.08 -2.74 7.84
N LYS A 124 -14.33 -2.30 7.92
CA LYS A 124 -15.48 -3.11 8.31
C LYS A 124 -16.51 -3.19 7.19
N ASN A 125 -17.32 -4.23 7.22
CA ASN A 125 -18.48 -4.42 6.36
C ASN A 125 -18.17 -4.26 4.86
N TYR A 126 -17.33 -5.16 4.31
CA TYR A 126 -16.97 -5.22 2.90
C TYR A 126 -17.38 -6.57 2.28
N ASP A 127 -17.46 -6.60 0.96
CA ASP A 127 -17.70 -7.84 0.21
C ASP A 127 -16.37 -8.56 -0.08
N ALA A 128 -16.40 -9.90 -0.16
CA ALA A 128 -15.21 -10.73 -0.39
C ALA A 128 -14.44 -10.33 -1.68
N TRP A 129 -15.14 -9.94 -2.74
CA TRP A 129 -14.52 -9.50 -3.99
C TRP A 129 -13.71 -8.19 -3.86
N ALA A 130 -14.01 -7.38 -2.85
CA ALA A 130 -13.39 -6.07 -2.67
C ALA A 130 -12.12 -6.11 -1.80
N VAL A 131 -11.84 -7.21 -1.11
CA VAL A 131 -10.76 -7.34 -0.12
C VAL A 131 -9.42 -6.86 -0.67
N ASP A 132 -8.97 -7.42 -1.78
CA ASP A 132 -7.66 -7.09 -2.36
C ASP A 132 -7.58 -5.63 -2.82
N PHE A 133 -8.70 -5.10 -3.36
CA PHE A 133 -8.77 -3.69 -3.76
C PHE A 133 -8.71 -2.75 -2.56
N ILE A 134 -9.41 -3.08 -1.46
CA ILE A 134 -9.39 -2.26 -0.24
C ILE A 134 -7.99 -2.28 0.39
N HIS A 135 -7.33 -3.46 0.47
CA HIS A 135 -5.94 -3.57 0.91
C HIS A 135 -5.01 -2.70 0.08
N LYS A 136 -5.13 -2.79 -1.25
CA LYS A 136 -4.34 -1.98 -2.17
C LYS A 136 -4.61 -0.49 -1.98
N ALA A 137 -5.86 -0.08 -1.89
CA ALA A 137 -6.24 1.31 -1.66
C ALA A 137 -5.74 1.83 -0.33
N ASP A 138 -5.81 1.02 0.73
CA ASP A 138 -5.33 1.37 2.06
C ASP A 138 -3.80 1.56 2.08
N SER A 139 -3.05 0.64 1.48
CA SER A 139 -1.59 0.76 1.36
C SER A 139 -1.13 2.00 0.58
N LEU A 140 -1.97 2.51 -0.32
CA LEU A 140 -1.73 3.73 -1.08
C LEU A 140 -2.30 4.99 -0.39
N GLY A 141 -2.87 4.86 0.82
CA GLY A 141 -3.46 5.97 1.57
C GLY A 141 -4.73 6.56 0.95
N LEU A 142 -5.42 5.82 0.06
CA LEU A 142 -6.65 6.27 -0.59
C LEU A 142 -7.88 6.13 0.32
N VAL A 143 -7.82 5.23 1.30
CA VAL A 143 -8.91 5.01 2.25
C VAL A 143 -8.92 6.16 3.26
N THR A 144 -10.04 6.88 3.36
CA THR A 144 -10.23 7.89 4.41
C THR A 144 -10.70 7.22 5.70
N GLU A 145 -10.52 7.88 6.86
CA GLU A 145 -10.93 7.32 8.15
C GLU A 145 -12.44 7.07 8.19
N SER A 146 -13.24 7.98 7.62
CA SER A 146 -14.70 7.83 7.55
C SER A 146 -15.16 6.61 6.72
N MET A 147 -14.36 6.17 5.75
CA MET A 147 -14.70 5.00 4.94
C MET A 147 -14.53 3.67 5.69
N ARG A 148 -13.61 3.60 6.68
CA ARG A 148 -13.21 2.36 7.34
C ARG A 148 -14.34 1.65 8.07
N GLU A 149 -15.28 2.38 8.63
CA GLU A 149 -16.35 1.82 9.45
C GLU A 149 -17.38 1.00 8.67
N ASP A 150 -17.61 1.35 7.39
CA ASP A 150 -18.57 0.63 6.54
C ASP A 150 -18.25 0.81 5.05
N MET A 151 -17.60 -0.17 4.46
CA MET A 151 -17.21 -0.15 3.05
C MET A 151 -18.39 -0.35 2.08
N LYS A 152 -19.51 -0.87 2.56
CA LYS A 152 -20.76 -0.99 1.77
C LYS A 152 -21.63 0.25 1.84
N ALA A 153 -21.34 1.17 2.74
CA ALA A 153 -22.11 2.41 2.81
C ALA A 153 -22.00 3.23 1.52
N ALA A 154 -23.04 3.99 1.22
CA ALA A 154 -23.02 4.94 0.12
C ALA A 154 -21.97 6.02 0.39
N THR A 155 -21.10 6.27 -0.59
CA THR A 155 -20.01 7.25 -0.50
C THR A 155 -20.56 8.67 -0.55
N SER A 156 -20.04 9.57 0.28
CA SER A 156 -20.31 11.00 0.16
C SER A 156 -19.49 11.61 -0.99
N ARG A 157 -19.93 12.78 -1.48
CA ARG A 157 -19.16 13.53 -2.49
C ARG A 157 -17.76 13.88 -2.00
N LEU A 158 -17.64 14.20 -0.70
CA LEU A 158 -16.34 14.52 -0.10
C LEU A 158 -15.41 13.30 -0.11
N GLU A 159 -15.88 12.16 0.40
CA GLU A 159 -15.09 10.93 0.40
C GLU A 159 -14.60 10.54 -1.00
N PHE A 160 -15.48 10.65 -2.00
CA PHE A 160 -15.09 10.38 -3.39
C PHE A 160 -14.01 11.34 -3.90
N VAL A 161 -14.19 12.65 -3.70
CA VAL A 161 -13.23 13.65 -4.20
C VAL A 161 -11.90 13.53 -3.48
N GLU A 162 -11.87 13.25 -2.18
CA GLU A 162 -10.64 13.03 -1.44
C GLU A 162 -9.85 11.82 -1.95
N ALA A 163 -10.52 10.69 -2.16
CA ALA A 163 -9.90 9.50 -2.74
C ALA A 163 -9.43 9.75 -4.18
N LEU A 164 -10.23 10.44 -5.00
CA LEU A 164 -9.89 10.80 -6.37
C LEU A 164 -8.65 11.69 -6.46
N ILE A 165 -8.60 12.76 -5.68
CA ILE A 165 -7.45 13.69 -5.70
C ILE A 165 -6.18 13.01 -5.23
N LYS A 166 -6.23 12.18 -4.18
CA LYS A 166 -5.09 11.36 -3.77
C LYS A 166 -4.60 10.46 -4.90
N ALA A 167 -5.51 9.79 -5.62
CA ALA A 167 -5.15 8.94 -6.76
C ALA A 167 -4.51 9.75 -7.91
N ILE A 168 -4.99 10.95 -8.20
CA ILE A 168 -4.41 11.85 -9.20
C ILE A 168 -2.99 12.27 -8.81
N GLU A 169 -2.76 12.56 -7.53
CA GLU A 169 -1.46 13.03 -7.01
C GLU A 169 -0.35 11.98 -7.09
N TYR A 170 -0.66 10.70 -7.29
CA TYR A 170 0.34 9.70 -7.68
C TYR A 170 0.98 9.98 -9.05
N LYS A 171 0.26 10.67 -9.96
CA LYS A 171 0.73 10.95 -11.33
C LYS A 171 1.05 12.41 -11.56
N LYS A 172 0.45 13.32 -10.79
CA LYS A 172 0.52 14.76 -11.07
C LYS A 172 0.40 15.59 -9.80
N THR A 173 1.39 16.44 -9.54
CA THR A 173 1.28 17.45 -8.48
C THR A 173 0.27 18.53 -8.87
N ILE A 174 -0.62 18.89 -7.95
CA ILE A 174 -1.64 19.93 -8.14
C ILE A 174 -1.21 21.18 -7.35
N LYS A 175 -1.03 22.31 -8.04
CA LYS A 175 -0.59 23.59 -7.48
C LYS A 175 -1.65 24.68 -7.70
N ASP A 176 -1.49 25.82 -7.06
CA ASP A 176 -2.26 27.06 -7.24
C ASP A 176 -3.79 26.88 -7.02
N TYR A 177 -4.17 26.04 -6.07
CA TYR A 177 -5.56 25.76 -5.68
C TYR A 177 -6.04 26.63 -4.51
N GLU A 178 -5.19 27.40 -3.91
CA GLU A 178 -5.45 28.19 -2.70
C GLU A 178 -6.54 29.24 -2.92
N ASN A 179 -6.62 29.77 -4.15
CA ASN A 179 -7.60 30.79 -4.53
C ASN A 179 -9.00 30.25 -4.81
N GLU A 180 -9.18 28.92 -4.83
CA GLU A 180 -10.49 28.30 -5.01
C GLU A 180 -11.34 28.50 -3.75
N VAL A 181 -12.51 29.10 -3.90
CA VAL A 181 -13.42 29.42 -2.79
C VAL A 181 -14.63 28.52 -2.85
N VAL A 182 -14.84 27.74 -1.78
CA VAL A 182 -16.00 26.87 -1.60
C VAL A 182 -16.61 27.17 -0.24
N SER A 183 -17.93 27.46 -0.21
CA SER A 183 -18.57 28.05 0.97
C SER A 183 -18.93 27.03 2.08
N ASP A 184 -19.09 25.76 1.73
CA ASP A 184 -19.59 24.70 2.62
C ASP A 184 -18.56 23.62 2.96
N THR A 185 -17.30 23.83 2.58
CA THR A 185 -16.20 22.92 2.97
C THR A 185 -14.85 23.63 2.91
N SER A 186 -13.95 23.26 3.82
CA SER A 186 -12.53 23.69 3.81
C SER A 186 -11.61 22.65 3.17
N SER A 187 -12.13 21.54 2.63
CA SER A 187 -11.32 20.43 2.09
C SER A 187 -10.41 20.90 0.96
N ILE A 188 -9.10 20.70 1.15
CA ILE A 188 -8.06 20.97 0.13
C ILE A 188 -8.29 20.13 -1.12
N ALA A 189 -8.77 18.89 -0.98
CA ALA A 189 -9.08 18.03 -2.11
C ALA A 189 -10.18 18.62 -2.98
N VAL A 190 -11.22 19.20 -2.38
CA VAL A 190 -12.30 19.87 -3.12
C VAL A 190 -11.77 21.10 -3.87
N LYS A 191 -10.93 21.93 -3.26
CA LYS A 191 -10.28 23.06 -3.94
C LYS A 191 -9.44 22.59 -5.14
N LYS A 192 -8.62 21.54 -4.97
CA LYS A 192 -7.85 20.95 -6.05
C LYS A 192 -8.74 20.43 -7.19
N ALA A 193 -9.88 19.81 -6.87
CA ALA A 193 -10.83 19.33 -7.89
C ALA A 193 -11.45 20.48 -8.70
N TYR A 194 -11.77 21.61 -8.08
CA TYR A 194 -12.21 22.82 -8.80
C TYR A 194 -11.08 23.39 -9.67
N LYS A 195 -9.88 23.49 -9.17
CA LYS A 195 -8.69 23.92 -9.94
C LYS A 195 -8.46 23.07 -11.19
N LEU A 196 -8.66 21.78 -11.09
CA LEU A 196 -8.58 20.85 -12.23
C LEU A 196 -9.82 20.88 -13.13
N LYS A 197 -10.83 21.72 -12.83
CA LYS A 197 -12.12 21.80 -13.55
C LYS A 197 -12.90 20.48 -13.56
N LEU A 198 -12.64 19.59 -12.60
CA LEU A 198 -13.40 18.35 -12.41
C LEU A 198 -14.80 18.63 -11.84
N LEU A 199 -14.92 19.71 -11.07
CA LEU A 199 -16.16 20.20 -10.50
C LEU A 199 -16.54 21.53 -11.14
N THR A 200 -17.85 21.83 -11.15
CA THR A 200 -18.40 23.09 -11.65
C THR A 200 -19.06 23.83 -10.49
N TYR A 201 -18.78 25.12 -10.35
CA TYR A 201 -19.42 25.96 -9.36
C TYR A 201 -20.93 26.16 -9.67
N ASN A 202 -21.73 26.15 -8.63
CA ASN A 202 -23.07 26.72 -8.64
C ASN A 202 -23.02 28.20 -8.19
N GLU A 203 -24.17 28.91 -8.27
CA GLU A 203 -24.27 30.33 -7.89
C GLU A 203 -23.87 30.56 -6.41
N ALA A 204 -24.22 29.62 -5.51
CA ALA A 204 -23.92 29.70 -4.08
C ALA A 204 -22.48 29.26 -3.74
N LYS A 205 -21.71 28.80 -4.73
CA LYS A 205 -20.36 28.19 -4.55
C LYS A 205 -20.35 27.07 -3.50
N THR A 206 -21.42 26.28 -3.43
CA THR A 206 -21.52 25.11 -2.55
C THR A 206 -21.13 23.85 -3.28
N PHE A 207 -20.51 22.92 -2.54
CA PHE A 207 -20.09 21.62 -3.04
C PHE A 207 -21.05 20.50 -2.64
N GLY A 208 -21.64 20.57 -1.45
CA GLY A 208 -22.50 19.53 -0.88
C GLY A 208 -21.67 18.30 -0.39
N PRO A 209 -20.76 18.45 0.59
CA PRO A 209 -19.81 17.42 0.99
C PRO A 209 -20.45 16.12 1.43
N ASP A 210 -21.56 16.19 2.17
CA ASP A 210 -22.23 15.03 2.77
C ASP A 210 -23.21 14.33 1.83
N ARG A 211 -23.56 14.96 0.70
CA ARG A 211 -24.48 14.37 -0.27
C ARG A 211 -23.89 13.10 -0.87
N LYS A 212 -24.70 12.06 -0.99
CA LYS A 212 -24.24 10.81 -1.62
C LYS A 212 -24.06 11.02 -3.13
N ILE A 213 -23.00 10.37 -3.68
CA ILE A 213 -22.66 10.52 -5.08
C ILE A 213 -23.19 9.35 -5.91
N THR A 214 -23.82 9.66 -7.04
CA THR A 214 -24.32 8.66 -7.98
C THR A 214 -23.27 8.22 -8.98
N ARG A 215 -23.48 7.06 -9.62
CA ARG A 215 -22.53 6.55 -10.64
C ARG A 215 -22.44 7.45 -11.86
N GLU A 216 -23.54 8.08 -12.28
CA GLU A 216 -23.51 9.02 -13.40
C GLU A 216 -22.74 10.31 -13.05
N GLU A 217 -22.81 10.78 -11.81
CA GLU A 217 -22.01 11.92 -11.36
C GLU A 217 -20.51 11.58 -11.32
N VAL A 218 -20.17 10.38 -10.84
CA VAL A 218 -18.80 9.88 -10.89
C VAL A 218 -18.31 9.77 -12.34
N ALA A 219 -19.15 9.27 -13.26
CA ALA A 219 -18.80 9.17 -14.67
C ALA A 219 -18.46 10.55 -15.26
N VAL A 220 -19.25 11.57 -14.98
CA VAL A 220 -18.99 12.94 -15.47
C VAL A 220 -17.69 13.53 -14.89
N ILE A 221 -17.40 13.30 -13.62
CA ILE A 221 -16.17 13.78 -13.01
C ILE A 221 -14.95 13.05 -13.60
N LEU A 222 -15.03 11.74 -13.81
CA LEU A 222 -13.96 10.95 -14.44
C LEU A 222 -13.77 11.29 -15.92
N ASP A 223 -14.85 11.57 -16.64
CA ASP A 223 -14.74 12.02 -18.04
C ASP A 223 -14.01 13.37 -18.13
N LYS A 224 -14.34 14.35 -17.28
CA LYS A 224 -13.57 15.59 -17.17
C LYS A 224 -12.09 15.33 -16.83
N LEU A 225 -11.79 14.31 -16.02
CA LEU A 225 -10.40 13.92 -15.73
C LEU A 225 -9.64 13.49 -16.98
N THR A 226 -10.31 12.93 -17.99
CA THR A 226 -9.65 12.49 -19.23
C THR A 226 -9.03 13.64 -20.03
N SER A 227 -9.46 14.88 -19.80
CA SER A 227 -8.82 16.09 -20.36
C SER A 227 -7.58 16.52 -19.55
N VAL A 228 -7.39 16.00 -18.34
CA VAL A 228 -6.25 16.30 -17.45
C VAL A 228 -5.19 15.21 -17.53
N ILE A 229 -5.63 13.96 -17.63
CA ILE A 229 -4.80 12.75 -17.74
C ILE A 229 -5.28 11.94 -18.93
N LYS A 230 -4.37 11.59 -19.83
CA LYS A 230 -4.72 10.80 -21.03
C LYS A 230 -5.02 9.35 -20.64
N PHE A 231 -6.14 8.83 -21.14
CA PHE A 231 -6.53 7.43 -21.03
C PHE A 231 -6.86 6.91 -22.43
N GLU A 232 -6.42 5.71 -22.74
CA GLU A 232 -6.70 5.03 -24.01
C GLU A 232 -8.04 4.28 -23.92
N ASP A 233 -8.76 4.17 -25.03
CA ASP A 233 -9.95 3.34 -25.10
C ASP A 233 -9.54 1.87 -25.05
N LYS A 234 -10.17 1.09 -24.17
CA LYS A 234 -9.86 -0.33 -23.91
C LYS A 234 -11.00 -1.26 -24.30
N PHE A 235 -12.22 -0.75 -24.36
CA PHE A 235 -13.43 -1.55 -24.54
C PHE A 235 -14.40 -0.89 -25.49
N GLU A 236 -15.25 -1.70 -26.14
CA GLU A 236 -16.50 -1.23 -26.70
C GLU A 236 -17.52 -1.10 -25.58
N ASN A 237 -18.29 0.00 -25.56
CA ASN A 237 -19.38 0.13 -24.60
C ASN A 237 -20.61 -0.68 -25.08
N LYS A 238 -20.93 -1.73 -24.33
CA LYS A 238 -22.11 -2.61 -24.53
C LYS A 238 -23.09 -2.53 -23.36
N LEU A 239 -22.93 -1.55 -22.46
CA LEU A 239 -23.76 -1.43 -21.27
C LEU A 239 -25.09 -0.76 -21.56
N THR A 240 -26.12 -1.16 -20.82
CA THR A 240 -27.41 -0.50 -20.82
C THR A 240 -27.47 0.54 -19.70
N TYR A 241 -28.00 1.73 -20.01
CA TYR A 241 -28.16 2.82 -19.05
C TYR A 241 -29.36 3.72 -19.42
N ASN A 242 -30.50 3.10 -19.73
CA ASN A 242 -31.72 3.76 -20.24
C ASN A 242 -32.29 4.78 -19.25
N ASP A 243 -31.96 4.69 -17.95
CA ASP A 243 -32.36 5.60 -16.89
C ASP A 243 -31.30 6.70 -16.58
N ALA A 244 -30.26 6.83 -17.40
CA ALA A 244 -29.28 7.88 -17.27
C ALA A 244 -29.85 9.25 -17.62
N SER A 245 -29.37 10.29 -16.92
CA SER A 245 -29.68 11.67 -17.28
C SER A 245 -28.99 12.02 -18.61
N GLU A 246 -29.68 12.81 -19.45
CA GLU A 246 -29.14 13.25 -20.76
C GLU A 246 -27.75 13.88 -20.64
N TRP A 247 -27.53 14.71 -19.61
CA TRP A 247 -26.22 15.34 -19.35
C TRP A 247 -25.09 14.37 -19.04
N ALA A 248 -25.39 13.12 -18.68
CA ALA A 248 -24.39 12.10 -18.30
C ALA A 248 -24.09 11.09 -19.41
N LEU A 249 -24.95 10.97 -20.44
CA LEU A 249 -24.86 9.92 -21.45
C LEU A 249 -23.48 9.84 -22.12
N ALA A 250 -22.99 10.96 -22.64
CA ALA A 250 -21.68 11.00 -23.31
C ALA A 250 -20.53 10.65 -22.37
N SER A 251 -20.58 11.12 -21.13
CA SER A 251 -19.56 10.83 -20.13
C SER A 251 -19.57 9.36 -19.70
N ILE A 252 -20.75 8.75 -19.57
CA ILE A 252 -20.86 7.30 -19.28
C ILE A 252 -20.21 6.50 -20.41
N ASP A 253 -20.52 6.80 -21.66
CA ASP A 253 -19.91 6.13 -22.83
C ASP A 253 -18.38 6.27 -22.82
N SER A 254 -17.88 7.48 -22.60
CA SER A 254 -16.45 7.77 -22.55
C SER A 254 -15.71 6.97 -21.47
N VAL A 255 -16.21 6.98 -20.22
CA VAL A 255 -15.52 6.32 -19.11
C VAL A 255 -15.60 4.80 -19.18
N VAL A 256 -16.66 4.24 -19.77
CA VAL A 256 -16.79 2.81 -20.02
C VAL A 256 -15.78 2.36 -21.07
N LYS A 257 -15.67 3.05 -22.21
CA LYS A 257 -14.69 2.76 -23.26
C LYS A 257 -13.27 2.77 -22.71
N LYS A 258 -12.96 3.69 -21.82
CA LYS A 258 -11.63 3.79 -21.18
C LYS A 258 -11.42 2.79 -20.03
N GLY A 259 -12.43 2.01 -19.66
CA GLY A 259 -12.36 1.05 -18.57
C GLY A 259 -12.26 1.69 -17.18
N LEU A 260 -12.57 2.98 -17.03
CA LEU A 260 -12.50 3.71 -15.77
C LEU A 260 -13.67 3.36 -14.85
N LEU A 261 -14.86 3.18 -15.42
CA LEU A 261 -16.05 2.79 -14.67
C LEU A 261 -16.83 1.75 -15.48
N LEU A 262 -16.91 0.52 -14.97
CA LEU A 262 -17.52 -0.62 -15.65
C LEU A 262 -18.93 -0.89 -15.11
N GLY A 263 -19.76 -1.58 -15.87
CA GLY A 263 -21.07 -2.04 -15.44
C GLY A 263 -21.04 -3.25 -14.49
N ASP A 264 -22.21 -3.73 -14.13
CA ASP A 264 -22.36 -4.98 -13.37
C ASP A 264 -22.26 -6.22 -14.29
N ASN A 265 -22.30 -7.42 -13.69
CA ASN A 265 -22.27 -8.69 -14.41
C ASN A 265 -23.49 -8.96 -15.32
N LYS A 266 -24.52 -8.11 -15.24
CA LYS A 266 -25.70 -8.11 -16.12
C LYS A 266 -25.64 -7.03 -17.20
N GLN A 267 -24.46 -6.48 -17.43
CA GLN A 267 -24.19 -5.40 -18.39
C GLN A 267 -25.06 -4.14 -18.16
N ARG A 268 -25.37 -3.82 -16.88
CA ARG A 268 -26.09 -2.60 -16.53
C ARG A 268 -25.13 -1.60 -15.90
N PHE A 269 -25.25 -0.36 -16.29
CA PHE A 269 -24.44 0.72 -15.70
C PHE A 269 -25.01 1.18 -14.35
N ASN A 270 -26.33 1.15 -14.17
CA ASN A 270 -27.04 1.61 -12.97
C ASN A 270 -26.74 3.09 -12.60
N PRO A 271 -26.98 4.07 -13.49
CA PRO A 271 -26.49 5.45 -13.37
C PRO A 271 -26.98 6.17 -12.11
N LYS A 272 -28.20 5.94 -11.69
CA LYS A 272 -28.83 6.59 -10.52
C LYS A 272 -28.45 5.98 -9.18
N LYS A 273 -27.80 4.81 -9.18
CA LYS A 273 -27.36 4.15 -7.94
C LYS A 273 -26.24 4.97 -7.28
N ASN A 274 -26.34 5.20 -5.98
CA ASN A 274 -25.21 5.71 -5.20
C ASN A 274 -24.07 4.68 -5.20
N MET A 275 -22.84 5.13 -5.41
CA MET A 275 -21.69 4.26 -5.31
C MET A 275 -21.35 3.95 -3.86
N THR A 276 -21.01 2.70 -3.58
CA THR A 276 -20.47 2.31 -2.28
C THR A 276 -18.99 2.71 -2.16
N ARG A 277 -18.49 2.81 -0.93
CA ARG A 277 -17.07 3.13 -0.66
C ARG A 277 -16.13 2.14 -1.34
N GLN A 278 -16.41 0.83 -1.24
CA GLN A 278 -15.61 -0.19 -1.93
C GLN A 278 -15.64 -0.05 -3.46
N GLU A 279 -16.77 0.29 -4.08
CA GLU A 279 -16.86 0.54 -5.52
C GLU A 279 -16.05 1.78 -5.93
N VAL A 280 -16.05 2.84 -5.11
CA VAL A 280 -15.23 4.04 -5.34
C VAL A 280 -13.74 3.70 -5.27
N LEU A 281 -13.29 2.95 -4.26
CA LEU A 281 -11.88 2.56 -4.14
C LEU A 281 -11.40 1.75 -5.35
N VAL A 282 -12.20 0.80 -5.83
CA VAL A 282 -11.88 0.07 -7.07
C VAL A 282 -11.78 1.02 -8.27
N THR A 283 -12.67 2.00 -8.35
CA THR A 283 -12.69 2.97 -9.45
C THR A 283 -11.45 3.86 -9.44
N VAL A 284 -11.06 4.42 -8.29
CA VAL A 284 -9.89 5.30 -8.21
C VAL A 284 -8.57 4.53 -8.38
N LEU A 285 -8.51 3.26 -8.00
CA LEU A 285 -7.34 2.40 -8.26
C LEU A 285 -7.06 2.18 -9.76
N ARG A 286 -8.07 2.25 -10.62
CA ARG A 286 -7.89 2.16 -12.08
C ARG A 286 -7.21 3.39 -12.69
N LEU A 287 -7.07 4.46 -11.91
CA LEU A 287 -6.39 5.68 -12.34
C LEU A 287 -4.88 5.62 -12.12
N ILE A 288 -4.40 4.74 -11.24
CA ILE A 288 -2.99 4.56 -10.85
C ILE A 288 -2.36 3.43 -11.65
#